data_d209598d56be5455f29cd9ebcd9afec1
#
_entry.id   d209598d56be5455f29cd9ebcd9afec1
#
_cell.length_a   1.000
_cell.length_b   1.000
_cell.length_c   1.000
_cell.angle_alpha   90.00
_cell.angle_beta   90.00
_cell.angle_gamma   90.00
#
_symmetry.space_group_name_H-M   'P 1'
#
loop_
_entity.id
_entity.type
_entity.pdbx_description
1 polymer ?
#
loop_
_entity_poly.entity_id
_entity_poly.type
_entity_poly.pdbx_seq_one_letter_code
_entity_poly.pdbx_strand_id
1 'polypeptide(L)' 'MKILLQHSRTGLYFRSLGDWTANAHEAFDFQHSQRAIDFARQHGLSGVQIAVKLGDSELDEIVPLPPLAATAPSLPQQM' A
#
# COMPACT_ATOMS: atom_id res chain seq x y z
N MET A 1 13.45 -5.07 5.87
CA MET A 1 12.10 -4.51 5.86
C MET A 1 11.61 -4.31 4.45
N LYS A 2 10.40 -4.73 4.17
CA LYS A 2 9.80 -4.59 2.86
C LYS A 2 8.54 -3.76 2.95
N ILE A 3 8.30 -2.95 1.94
CA ILE A 3 7.08 -2.14 1.85
C ILE A 3 6.26 -2.69 0.69
N LEU A 4 5.13 -3.30 1.01
CA LEU A 4 4.29 -3.97 0.02
C LEU A 4 2.94 -3.27 -0.07
N LEU A 5 2.25 -3.46 -1.19
CA LEU A 5 0.85 -3.09 -1.31
C LEU A 5 0.01 -4.34 -1.17
N GLN A 6 -1.01 -4.28 -0.35
CA GLN A 6 -1.90 -5.40 -0.10
C GLN A 6 -3.33 -4.99 -0.38
N HIS A 7 -4.05 -5.83 -1.10
CA HIS A 7 -5.46 -5.59 -1.33
C HIS A 7 -6.22 -5.86 -0.03
N SER A 8 -6.90 -4.85 0.49
CA SER A 8 -7.50 -4.95 1.81
C SER A 8 -8.63 -5.96 1.86
N ARG A 9 -9.28 -6.21 0.74
CA ARG A 9 -10.42 -7.15 0.70
C ARG A 9 -9.95 -8.60 0.56
N THR A 10 -8.98 -8.85 -0.31
CA THR A 10 -8.56 -10.22 -0.61
C THR A 10 -7.35 -10.67 0.18
N GLY A 11 -6.58 -9.71 0.71
CA GLY A 11 -5.34 -10.02 1.39
C GLY A 11 -4.18 -10.31 0.47
N LEU A 12 -4.38 -10.20 -0.83
CA LEU A 12 -3.31 -10.46 -1.79
C LEU A 12 -2.37 -9.27 -1.90
N TYR A 13 -1.10 -9.57 -2.19
CA TYR A 13 -0.07 -8.56 -2.33
C TYR A 13 0.17 -8.23 -3.78
N PHE A 14 0.48 -6.97 -4.04
CA PHE A 14 0.81 -6.51 -5.38
C PHE A 14 2.15 -7.10 -5.82
N ARG A 15 2.19 -7.66 -6.99
CA ARG A 15 3.41 -8.19 -7.58
C ARG A 15 3.77 -7.42 -8.85
N SER A 16 2.81 -7.24 -9.73
CA SER A 16 2.95 -6.41 -10.92
C SER A 16 1.56 -5.98 -11.34
N LEU A 17 1.48 -5.09 -12.33
CA LEU A 17 0.18 -4.63 -12.79
C LEU A 17 -0.62 -5.80 -13.32
N GLY A 18 -1.80 -6.00 -12.73
CA GLY A 18 -2.66 -7.12 -13.09
C GLY A 18 -2.27 -8.44 -12.45
N ASP A 19 -1.30 -8.45 -11.55
CA ASP A 19 -0.82 -9.69 -10.96
C ASP A 19 -0.67 -9.53 -9.46
N TRP A 20 -1.47 -10.25 -8.70
CA TRP A 20 -1.47 -10.23 -7.24
C TRP A 20 -1.13 -11.61 -6.72
N THR A 21 -0.44 -11.67 -5.61
CA THR A 21 0.02 -12.95 -5.07
C THR A 21 -0.30 -13.05 -3.60
N ALA A 22 -0.57 -14.26 -3.15
CA ALA A 22 -0.76 -14.54 -1.73
C ALA A 22 0.58 -14.66 -1.01
N ASN A 23 1.66 -14.76 -1.74
CA ASN A 23 2.99 -14.98 -1.16
C ASN A 23 3.74 -13.66 -1.06
N ALA A 24 3.95 -13.19 0.17
CA ALA A 24 4.63 -11.92 0.38
C ALA A 24 6.06 -11.93 -0.14
N HIS A 25 6.69 -13.11 -0.23
CA HIS A 25 8.04 -13.19 -0.74
C HIS A 25 8.12 -12.92 -2.23
N GLU A 26 7.01 -13.09 -2.94
CA GLU A 26 6.96 -12.82 -4.37
C GLU A 26 6.46 -11.41 -4.67
N ALA A 27 6.01 -10.71 -3.65
CA ALA A 27 5.43 -9.39 -3.84
C ALA A 27 6.50 -8.36 -4.15
N PHE A 28 6.09 -7.30 -4.82
CA PHE A 28 7.00 -6.23 -5.17
C PHE A 28 7.30 -5.37 -3.94
N ASP A 29 8.57 -5.13 -3.68
CA ASP A 29 9.02 -4.31 -2.57
C ASP A 29 9.22 -2.87 -3.06
N PHE A 30 8.37 -1.97 -2.60
CA PHE A 30 8.46 -0.56 -2.97
C PHE A 30 9.58 0.16 -2.23
N GLN A 31 10.10 -0.43 -1.17
CA GLN A 31 11.21 0.08 -0.36
C GLN A 31 10.85 1.28 0.51
N HIS A 32 9.97 2.13 0.04
CA HIS A 32 9.52 3.31 0.79
C HIS A 32 8.02 3.43 0.70
N SER A 33 7.39 3.80 1.81
CA SER A 33 5.93 3.90 1.83
C SER A 33 5.44 4.97 0.86
N GLN A 34 6.19 6.06 0.70
CA GLN A 34 5.78 7.11 -0.21
C GLN A 34 5.74 6.62 -1.65
N ARG A 35 6.67 5.75 -2.02
CA ARG A 35 6.66 5.16 -3.37
C ARG A 35 5.43 4.31 -3.59
N ALA A 36 5.04 3.54 -2.58
CA ALA A 36 3.85 2.73 -2.70
C ALA A 36 2.59 3.59 -2.84
N ILE A 37 2.52 4.66 -2.06
CA ILE A 37 1.39 5.58 -2.13
C ILE A 37 1.30 6.22 -3.51
N ASP A 38 2.43 6.72 -3.99
CA ASP A 38 2.47 7.39 -5.29
C ASP A 38 2.09 6.42 -6.41
N PHE A 39 2.58 5.20 -6.33
CA PHE A 39 2.26 4.21 -7.34
C PHE A 39 0.76 3.89 -7.35
N ALA A 40 0.18 3.72 -6.17
CA ALA A 40 -1.24 3.42 -6.09
C ALA A 40 -2.08 4.55 -6.65
N ARG A 41 -1.69 5.80 -6.38
CA ARG A 41 -2.40 6.95 -6.92
C ARG A 41 -2.25 7.03 -8.43
N GLN A 42 -1.04 6.84 -8.91
CA GLN A 42 -0.74 6.98 -10.32
C GLN A 42 -1.53 5.97 -11.14
N HIS A 43 -1.70 4.77 -10.63
CA HIS A 43 -2.38 3.71 -11.35
C HIS A 43 -3.83 3.52 -10.92
N GLY A 44 -4.34 4.43 -10.08
CA GLY A 44 -5.74 4.38 -9.68
C GLY A 44 -6.10 3.13 -8.89
N LEU A 45 -5.17 2.58 -8.15
CA LEU A 45 -5.46 1.40 -7.33
C LEU A 45 -6.27 1.82 -6.12
N SER A 46 -7.40 1.18 -5.93
CA SER A 46 -8.25 1.44 -4.78
C SER A 46 -8.39 0.16 -3.97
N GLY A 47 -8.76 0.31 -2.70
CA GLY A 47 -8.92 -0.84 -1.84
C GLY A 47 -7.62 -1.50 -1.47
N VAL A 48 -6.51 -0.76 -1.52
CA VAL A 48 -5.20 -1.28 -1.15
C VAL A 48 -4.69 -0.56 0.09
N GLN A 49 -3.77 -1.22 0.77
CA GLN A 49 -3.14 -0.69 1.97
C GLN A 49 -1.67 -1.06 1.95
N ILE A 50 -0.87 -0.39 2.78
CA ILE A 50 0.55 -0.68 2.86
C ILE A 50 0.77 -1.75 3.91
N ALA A 51 1.49 -2.81 3.55
CA ALA A 51 1.88 -3.85 4.47
C ALA A 51 3.38 -3.75 4.65
N VAL A 52 3.81 -3.54 5.88
CA VAL A 52 5.23 -3.45 6.21
C VAL A 52 5.68 -4.77 6.79
N LYS A 53 6.60 -5.44 6.09
CA LYS A 53 7.16 -6.70 6.56
C LYS A 53 8.45 -6.41 7.29
N LEU A 54 8.51 -6.75 8.55
CA LEU A 54 9.65 -6.45 9.40
C LEU A 54 10.58 -7.66 9.47
N GLY A 55 11.49 -7.74 8.51
CA GLY A 55 12.44 -8.83 8.47
C GLY A 55 11.76 -10.17 8.23
N ASP A 56 12.25 -11.21 8.90
CA ASP A 56 11.68 -12.55 8.79
C ASP A 56 10.56 -12.78 9.77
N SER A 57 10.19 -11.74 10.51
CA SER A 57 9.13 -11.85 11.49
C SER A 57 7.78 -12.02 10.79
N GLU A 58 6.87 -12.73 11.44
CA GLU A 58 5.51 -12.81 10.95
C GLU A 58 4.71 -11.58 11.30
N LEU A 59 5.28 -10.69 12.07
CA LEU A 59 4.59 -9.47 12.47
C LEU A 59 4.64 -8.46 11.35
N ASP A 60 3.48 -8.17 10.82
CA ASP A 60 3.32 -7.16 9.78
C ASP A 60 2.68 -5.93 10.38
N GLU A 61 3.07 -4.79 9.88
CA GLU A 61 2.38 -3.56 10.23
C GLU A 61 1.57 -3.12 9.02
N ILE A 62 0.29 -2.89 9.22
CA ILE A 62 -0.59 -2.46 8.15
C ILE A 62 -0.82 -0.96 8.29
N VAL A 63 -0.55 -0.24 7.23
CA VAL A 63 -0.73 1.21 7.20
C VAL A 63 -1.75 1.52 6.11
N PRO A 64 -2.93 1.99 6.48
CA PRO A 64 -3.93 2.35 5.48
C PRO A 64 -3.44 3.51 4.63
N LEU A 65 -3.77 3.48 3.35
CA LEU A 65 -3.45 4.60 2.47
C LEU A 65 -4.34 5.78 2.80
N PRO A 66 -3.80 7.00 2.71
CA PRO A 66 -4.64 8.18 2.86
C PRO A 66 -5.69 8.22 1.75
N PRO A 67 -6.93 8.55 2.07
CA PRO A 67 -7.95 8.67 1.04
C PRO A 67 -7.60 9.79 0.08
N LEU A 68 -7.78 9.55 -1.21
CA LEU A 68 -7.51 10.60 -2.19
C LEU A 68 -8.39 11.81 -1.98
N ALA A 69 -9.64 11.56 -1.65
CA ALA A 69 -10.57 12.66 -1.45
C ALA A 69 -10.21 13.51 -0.25
N ALA A 70 -9.52 12.94 0.71
CA ALA A 70 -9.13 13.69 1.90
C ALA A 70 -8.09 14.75 1.60
N THR A 71 -7.47 14.68 0.46
CA THR A 71 -6.52 15.70 0.08
C THR A 71 -7.20 16.98 -0.34
N ALA A 72 -8.48 16.90 -0.54
CA ALA A 72 -9.20 18.08 -0.89
C ALA A 72 -9.36 18.92 0.31
N PRO A 73 -9.36 19.38 0.80
CA PRO A 73 -9.46 20.14 1.77
C PRO A 73 -9.07 20.43 3.00
N SER A 74 -9.00 20.17 2.91
CA SER A 74 -8.81 20.21 3.72
C SER A 74 -8.57 21.10 4.30
N LEU A 75 -8.68 21.25 4.16
CA LEU A 75 -8.57 21.88 4.63
C LEU A 75 -8.53 22.73 5.04
N PRO A 76 -8.62 22.89 5.06
CA PRO A 76 -8.56 23.68 5.42
C PRO A 76 -8.56 24.23 6.05
N GLN A 77 -8.65 24.09 6.01
CA GLN A 77 -8.70 24.48 6.60
C GLN A 77 -8.50 25.15 7.11
N GLN A 78 -8.48 25.20 7.08
CA GLN A 78 -8.34 25.81 7.58
C GLN A 78 -8.23 26.49 7.99
N MET A 79 -8.30 26.56 8.02
CA MET A 79 -8.22 27.25 8.43
C MET A 79 -8.19 27.67 8.90
#